data_caaf9b80bb7d67b5f2faeb9771030c8f
#
_entry.id   caaf9b80bb7d67b5f2faeb9771030c8f
#
_cell.length_a   1.000
_cell.length_b   1.000
_cell.length_c   1.000
_cell.angle_alpha   90.00
_cell.angle_beta   90.00
_cell.angle_gamma   90.00
#
_symmetry.space_group_name_H-M   'P 1'
#
loop_
_entity.id
_entity.type
_entity.pdbx_description
1 polymer ?
#
loop_
_entity_poly.entity_id
_entity_poly.type
_entity_poly.pdbx_seq_one_letter_code
_entity_poly.pdbx_strand_id
1 'polypeptide(L)'
;GDSLVFIDRAELGVLGCGRVEEVNHVNENYYIIRTGFDLSAIPDSVHIAVGNRAADADVEISECTVRYNRARSFLLSTPGDVCVENSDLSSMMAGIRICGDANYWFESGRTRNVVIRNNRFGTMATGGRSPQAVLQIDPVISHDARSGGTPYHGCIRFEGNLVESFDNQLIYALSVDSLVISRNRFVDSRRFEPRFAGLSVIDAQHCRSVTVRNNDFSGWKENSTISLVDCSEHCLEGEEMPRMVENPNPYFYEN
;
A
#
# COMPACT_ATOMS: atom_id res chain seq x y z
N GLY A 1 6.20 20.54 -22.89
CA GLY A 1 7.07 19.59 -22.18
C GLY A 1 6.31 18.73 -21.20
N ASP A 2 6.99 17.79 -20.60
CA ASP A 2 6.43 16.87 -19.61
C ASP A 2 5.95 17.60 -18.35
N SER A 3 5.01 16.99 -17.65
CA SER A 3 4.53 17.50 -16.36
C SER A 3 5.35 16.85 -15.23
N LEU A 4 6.03 17.67 -14.45
CA LEU A 4 6.77 17.24 -13.27
C LEU A 4 5.96 17.49 -12.01
N VAL A 5 6.14 16.60 -11.02
CA VAL A 5 5.66 16.76 -9.65
C VAL A 5 6.85 16.90 -8.73
N PHE A 6 6.79 17.87 -7.82
CA PHE A 6 7.81 18.10 -6.79
C PHE A 6 7.28 17.58 -5.46
N ILE A 7 8.04 16.73 -4.82
CA ILE A 7 7.64 15.97 -3.63
C ILE A 7 8.62 16.27 -2.51
N ASP A 8 8.11 16.62 -1.34
CA ASP A 8 8.90 16.68 -0.10
C ASP A 8 9.37 15.28 0.27
N ARG A 9 10.69 15.08 0.43
CA ARG A 9 11.24 13.76 0.76
C ARG A 9 11.00 13.33 2.20
N ALA A 10 10.74 14.24 3.11
CA ALA A 10 10.46 13.90 4.50
C ALA A 10 9.00 13.46 4.69
N GLU A 11 8.07 14.27 4.15
CA GLU A 11 6.63 14.08 4.37
C GLU A 11 5.93 13.35 3.20
N LEU A 12 6.63 13.17 2.08
CA LEU A 12 6.09 12.66 0.81
C LEU A 12 4.91 13.47 0.26
N GLY A 13 4.70 14.66 0.80
CA GLY A 13 3.69 15.60 0.33
C GLY A 13 4.05 16.21 -1.03
N VAL A 14 3.04 16.51 -1.85
CA VAL A 14 3.23 17.23 -3.11
C VAL A 14 3.40 18.71 -2.81
N LEU A 15 4.57 19.27 -3.12
CA LEU A 15 4.90 20.68 -3.00
C LEU A 15 4.33 21.51 -4.16
N GLY A 16 4.26 20.92 -5.34
CA GLY A 16 3.71 21.55 -6.53
C GLY A 16 3.93 20.75 -7.81
N CYS A 17 3.45 21.30 -8.90
CA CYS A 17 3.62 20.70 -10.23
C CYS A 17 4.01 21.79 -11.22
N GLY A 18 4.83 21.45 -12.21
CA GLY A 18 5.22 22.36 -13.27
C GLY A 18 5.45 21.66 -14.59
N ARG A 19 5.24 22.35 -15.70
CA ARG A 19 5.63 21.85 -17.01
C ARG A 19 7.10 22.14 -17.27
N VAL A 20 7.78 21.20 -17.93
CA VAL A 20 9.11 21.43 -18.48
C VAL A 20 9.02 22.43 -19.61
N GLU A 21 9.70 23.56 -19.48
CA GLU A 21 9.77 24.63 -20.47
C GLU A 21 11.05 24.51 -21.30
N GLU A 22 12.15 24.13 -20.67
CA GLU A 22 13.45 24.02 -21.30
C GLU A 22 14.30 22.92 -20.63
N VAL A 23 15.07 22.23 -21.45
CA VAL A 23 16.07 21.25 -20.98
C VAL A 23 17.41 21.59 -21.62
N ASN A 24 18.39 21.96 -20.81
CA ASN A 24 19.75 22.23 -21.22
C ASN A 24 20.66 21.06 -20.81
N HIS A 25 21.17 20.34 -21.79
CA HIS A 25 22.16 19.28 -21.59
C HIS A 25 23.53 19.90 -21.33
N VAL A 26 24.11 19.67 -20.17
CA VAL A 26 25.43 20.18 -19.79
C VAL A 26 26.54 19.16 -20.09
N ASN A 27 26.30 17.90 -19.68
CA ASN A 27 27.17 16.76 -20.00
C ASN A 27 26.36 15.45 -19.88
N GLU A 28 26.98 14.31 -20.06
CA GLU A 28 26.30 13.00 -20.07
C GLU A 28 25.49 12.68 -18.82
N ASN A 29 25.80 13.31 -17.68
CA ASN A 29 25.16 13.05 -16.40
C ASN A 29 24.43 14.27 -15.79
N TYR A 30 24.45 15.42 -16.45
CA TYR A 30 23.96 16.67 -15.88
C TYR A 30 23.09 17.46 -16.86
N TYR A 31 21.90 17.78 -16.39
CA TYR A 31 20.91 18.58 -17.11
C TYR A 31 20.41 19.72 -16.24
N ILE A 32 20.18 20.88 -16.85
CA ILE A 32 19.44 21.98 -16.23
C ILE A 32 18.03 22.00 -16.82
N ILE A 33 17.03 21.86 -15.96
CA ILE A 33 15.63 21.84 -16.36
C ILE A 33 14.96 23.10 -15.82
N ARG A 34 14.35 23.90 -16.72
CA ARG A 34 13.49 25.00 -16.34
C ARG A 34 12.03 24.55 -16.39
N THR A 35 11.30 24.87 -15.35
CA THR A 35 9.87 24.52 -15.21
C THR A 35 9.04 25.75 -14.89
N GLY A 36 7.74 25.68 -15.18
CA GLY A 36 6.77 26.72 -14.80
C GLY A 36 6.40 26.74 -13.31
N PHE A 37 7.03 25.90 -12.48
CA PHE A 37 6.83 25.89 -11.03
C PHE A 37 7.94 26.69 -10.34
N ASP A 38 7.53 27.65 -9.51
CA ASP A 38 8.49 28.47 -8.76
C ASP A 38 9.00 27.74 -7.52
N LEU A 39 10.24 27.30 -7.57
CA LEU A 39 10.92 26.62 -6.47
C LEU A 39 11.42 27.59 -5.38
N SER A 40 11.46 28.91 -5.66
CA SER A 40 11.99 29.89 -4.71
C SER A 40 11.16 30.06 -3.43
N ALA A 41 9.90 29.63 -3.49
CA ALA A 41 9.00 29.63 -2.33
C ALA A 41 9.25 28.44 -1.37
N ILE A 42 10.06 27.46 -1.78
CA ILE A 42 10.38 26.29 -0.97
C ILE A 42 11.66 26.58 -0.18
N PRO A 43 11.65 26.43 1.15
CA PRO A 43 12.85 26.63 1.95
C PRO A 43 14.01 25.71 1.53
N ASP A 44 15.23 26.20 1.56
CA ASP A 44 16.44 25.42 1.22
C ASP A 44 16.64 24.18 2.08
N SER A 45 16.01 24.12 3.25
CA SER A 45 16.02 22.96 4.14
C SER A 45 15.16 21.80 3.67
N VAL A 46 14.26 22.01 2.70
CA VAL A 46 13.38 20.98 2.18
C VAL A 46 14.08 20.21 1.06
N HIS A 47 14.29 18.94 1.27
CA HIS A 47 14.82 18.03 0.25
C HIS A 47 13.71 17.58 -0.70
N ILE A 48 13.89 17.81 -1.99
CA ILE A 48 12.88 17.58 -3.04
C ILE A 48 13.23 16.34 -3.84
N ALA A 49 12.24 15.47 -4.08
CA ALA A 49 12.25 14.49 -5.16
C ALA A 49 11.37 14.98 -6.32
N VAL A 50 11.73 14.61 -7.53
CA VAL A 50 11.01 15.02 -8.74
C VAL A 50 10.52 13.78 -9.48
N GLY A 51 9.20 13.71 -9.71
CA GLY A 51 8.56 12.68 -10.52
C GLY A 51 8.11 13.23 -11.88
N ASN A 52 8.20 12.41 -12.92
CA ASN A 52 7.64 12.75 -14.23
C ASN A 52 6.25 12.13 -14.39
N ARG A 53 5.21 12.93 -14.28
CA ARG A 53 3.81 12.48 -14.45
C ARG A 53 3.48 12.00 -15.86
N ALA A 54 4.23 12.42 -16.85
CA ALA A 54 4.02 11.94 -18.22
C ALA A 54 4.48 10.47 -18.39
N ALA A 55 5.27 9.97 -17.43
CA ALA A 55 5.71 8.57 -17.38
C ALA A 55 4.88 7.70 -16.43
N ASP A 56 3.86 8.26 -15.76
CA ASP A 56 2.94 7.48 -14.93
C ASP A 56 2.20 6.46 -15.81
N ALA A 57 2.23 5.19 -15.41
CA ALA A 57 1.63 4.10 -16.17
C ALA A 57 0.39 3.54 -15.46
N ASP A 58 -0.66 3.29 -16.22
CA ASP A 58 -1.72 2.38 -15.82
C ASP A 58 -1.21 0.94 -15.95
N VAL A 59 -1.60 0.07 -15.03
CA VAL A 59 -1.11 -1.32 -14.96
C VAL A 59 -2.27 -2.28 -14.88
N GLU A 60 -2.32 -3.23 -15.80
CA GLU A 60 -3.24 -4.35 -15.77
C GLU A 60 -2.46 -5.66 -15.71
N ILE A 61 -2.73 -6.46 -14.68
CA ILE A 61 -2.15 -7.78 -14.45
C ILE A 61 -3.31 -8.77 -14.33
N SER A 62 -3.44 -9.66 -15.28
CA SER A 62 -4.52 -10.64 -15.28
C SER A 62 -4.03 -12.03 -15.69
N GLU A 63 -4.70 -13.07 -15.17
CA GLU A 63 -4.46 -14.48 -15.51
C GLU A 63 -3.00 -14.92 -15.33
N CYS A 64 -2.30 -14.32 -14.36
CA CYS A 64 -0.90 -14.59 -14.09
C CYS A 64 -0.71 -15.65 -12.99
N THR A 65 0.37 -16.40 -13.06
CA THR A 65 0.84 -17.24 -11.97
C THR A 65 2.20 -16.75 -11.49
N VAL A 66 2.28 -16.31 -10.23
CA VAL A 66 3.51 -15.83 -9.59
C VAL A 66 3.80 -16.71 -8.38
N ARG A 67 4.90 -17.45 -8.41
CA ARG A 67 5.26 -18.40 -7.35
C ARG A 67 6.76 -18.38 -7.07
N TYR A 68 7.11 -18.80 -5.85
CA TYR A 68 8.49 -18.99 -5.41
C TYR A 68 9.33 -17.72 -5.35
N ASN A 69 8.70 -16.54 -5.34
CA ASN A 69 9.41 -15.29 -5.12
C ASN A 69 9.92 -15.23 -3.67
N ARG A 70 11.18 -14.89 -3.51
CA ARG A 70 11.78 -14.67 -2.19
C ARG A 70 11.19 -13.42 -1.49
N ALA A 71 10.82 -12.41 -2.25
CA ALA A 71 10.22 -11.17 -1.74
C ALA A 71 8.68 -11.21 -1.91
N ARG A 72 8.10 -10.25 -2.59
CA ARG A 72 6.65 -10.09 -2.81
C ARG A 72 6.27 -10.65 -4.18
N SER A 73 4.98 -10.98 -4.37
CA SER A 73 4.50 -11.27 -5.71
C SER A 73 4.53 -10.01 -6.57
N PHE A 74 4.04 -8.88 -6.03
CA PHE A 74 4.11 -7.57 -6.68
C PHE A 74 4.47 -6.47 -5.70
N LEU A 75 5.18 -5.47 -6.19
CA LEU A 75 5.38 -4.17 -5.57
C LEU A 75 4.74 -3.13 -6.49
N LEU A 76 3.74 -2.42 -5.99
CA LEU A 76 2.97 -1.44 -6.74
C LEU A 76 3.24 -0.04 -6.20
N SER A 77 3.70 0.85 -7.07
CA SER A 77 4.08 2.22 -6.70
C SER A 77 3.75 3.25 -7.79
N THR A 78 2.86 2.95 -8.73
CA THR A 78 2.45 3.90 -9.77
C THR A 78 1.26 4.76 -9.33
N PRO A 79 1.23 6.05 -9.68
CA PRO A 79 0.05 6.90 -9.52
C PRO A 79 -1.03 6.66 -10.58
N GLY A 80 -0.81 5.81 -11.56
CA GLY A 80 -1.81 5.38 -12.54
C GLY A 80 -2.89 4.48 -11.93
N ASP A 81 -3.84 4.06 -12.74
CA ASP A 81 -4.83 3.07 -12.36
C ASP A 81 -4.23 1.66 -12.41
N VAL A 82 -4.44 0.87 -11.36
CA VAL A 82 -3.90 -0.48 -11.25
C VAL A 82 -5.02 -1.49 -11.09
N CYS A 83 -5.00 -2.55 -11.89
CA CYS A 83 -5.86 -3.71 -11.73
C CYS A 83 -5.02 -4.99 -11.68
N VAL A 84 -5.18 -5.78 -10.61
CA VAL A 84 -4.60 -7.13 -10.49
C VAL A 84 -5.74 -8.10 -10.30
N GLU A 85 -5.94 -9.01 -11.27
CA GLU A 85 -7.09 -9.90 -11.21
C GLU A 85 -6.83 -11.31 -11.74
N ASN A 86 -7.70 -12.25 -11.35
CA ASN A 86 -7.77 -13.63 -11.87
C ASN A 86 -6.42 -14.36 -11.83
N SER A 87 -5.57 -14.05 -10.85
CA SER A 87 -4.19 -14.53 -10.78
C SER A 87 -3.95 -15.42 -9.56
N ASP A 88 -2.98 -16.33 -9.65
CA ASP A 88 -2.54 -17.23 -8.57
C ASP A 88 -1.18 -16.74 -8.05
N LEU A 89 -1.17 -16.24 -6.81
CA LEU A 89 -0.06 -15.53 -6.22
C LEU A 89 0.46 -16.23 -4.97
N SER A 90 1.78 -16.46 -4.89
CA SER A 90 2.45 -16.91 -3.67
C SER A 90 3.88 -16.41 -3.60
N SER A 91 4.34 -16.05 -2.39
CA SER A 91 5.67 -15.49 -2.17
C SER A 91 6.11 -15.69 -0.72
N MET A 92 7.40 -15.51 -0.43
CA MET A 92 7.92 -15.70 0.94
C MET A 92 7.63 -14.49 1.85
N MET A 93 7.38 -13.32 1.28
CA MET A 93 7.01 -12.10 2.03
C MET A 93 5.56 -11.71 1.73
N ALA A 94 5.26 -10.42 1.63
CA ALA A 94 3.92 -9.94 1.30
C ALA A 94 3.44 -10.45 -0.07
N GLY A 95 2.15 -10.69 -0.22
CA GLY A 95 1.55 -10.98 -1.51
C GLY A 95 1.68 -9.80 -2.46
N ILE A 96 0.97 -8.73 -2.15
CA ILE A 96 1.09 -7.46 -2.84
C ILE A 96 1.49 -6.41 -1.82
N ARG A 97 2.56 -5.68 -2.12
CA ARG A 97 2.97 -4.49 -1.36
C ARG A 97 2.67 -3.25 -2.17
N ILE A 98 1.97 -2.29 -1.55
CA ILE A 98 1.75 -0.95 -2.08
C ILE A 98 2.59 0.00 -1.24
N CYS A 99 3.56 0.63 -1.88
CA CYS A 99 4.54 1.48 -1.22
C CYS A 99 4.60 2.83 -1.94
N GLY A 100 5.15 3.82 -1.32
CA GLY A 100 5.55 5.07 -1.92
C GLY A 100 6.80 5.50 -1.19
N ASP A 101 7.90 5.65 -1.88
CA ASP A 101 9.18 5.94 -1.27
C ASP A 101 10.04 6.86 -2.13
N ALA A 102 9.52 8.00 -2.52
CA ALA A 102 10.28 9.05 -3.18
C ALA A 102 11.49 9.54 -2.34
N ASN A 103 11.64 9.07 -1.13
CA ASN A 103 12.68 9.45 -0.17
C ASN A 103 13.86 8.48 -0.05
N TYR A 104 13.71 7.23 -0.45
CA TYR A 104 14.74 6.21 -0.25
C TYR A 104 15.16 5.52 -1.57
N TRP A 105 14.25 4.77 -2.21
CA TRP A 105 14.52 4.10 -3.48
C TRP A 105 14.17 4.96 -4.70
N PHE A 106 13.45 6.06 -4.49
CA PHE A 106 12.90 6.92 -5.55
C PHE A 106 11.96 6.17 -6.50
N GLU A 107 11.22 5.22 -5.97
CA GLU A 107 10.25 4.41 -6.68
C GLU A 107 8.88 5.09 -6.63
N SER A 108 8.69 6.18 -7.36
CA SER A 108 7.41 6.86 -7.51
C SER A 108 6.79 7.41 -6.19
N GLY A 109 5.59 7.93 -6.32
CA GLY A 109 4.81 8.53 -5.24
C GLY A 109 3.60 7.67 -4.86
N ARG A 110 2.53 8.36 -4.48
CA ARG A 110 1.28 7.75 -4.03
C ARG A 110 0.54 7.03 -5.17
N THR A 111 -0.13 5.94 -4.86
CA THR A 111 -1.14 5.34 -5.76
C THR A 111 -2.46 6.09 -5.65
N ARG A 112 -3.26 6.13 -6.73
CA ARG A 112 -4.58 6.77 -6.75
C ARG A 112 -5.73 5.78 -6.69
N ASN A 113 -5.70 4.76 -7.52
CA ASN A 113 -6.77 3.79 -7.65
C ASN A 113 -6.17 2.40 -7.91
N VAL A 114 -6.34 1.49 -6.96
CA VAL A 114 -5.85 0.12 -7.05
C VAL A 114 -7.00 -0.85 -6.83
N VAL A 115 -7.20 -1.77 -7.75
CA VAL A 115 -8.17 -2.85 -7.66
C VAL A 115 -7.46 -4.19 -7.68
N ILE A 116 -7.65 -4.99 -6.63
CA ILE A 116 -7.09 -6.33 -6.49
C ILE A 116 -8.29 -7.27 -6.33
N ARG A 117 -8.63 -8.01 -7.39
CA ARG A 117 -9.87 -8.79 -7.37
C ARG A 117 -9.76 -10.19 -7.97
N ASN A 118 -10.57 -11.10 -7.44
CA ASN A 118 -10.71 -12.47 -7.95
C ASN A 118 -9.37 -13.23 -8.05
N ASN A 119 -8.41 -12.90 -7.19
CA ASN A 119 -7.14 -13.61 -7.15
C ASN A 119 -7.19 -14.74 -6.11
N ARG A 120 -6.31 -15.71 -6.28
CA ARG A 120 -5.98 -16.68 -5.27
C ARG A 120 -4.61 -16.32 -4.66
N PHE A 121 -4.61 -16.05 -3.37
CA PHE A 121 -3.40 -15.85 -2.58
C PHE A 121 -3.10 -17.15 -1.83
N GLY A 122 -2.04 -17.83 -2.22
CA GLY A 122 -1.58 -19.05 -1.57
C GLY A 122 -0.70 -18.76 -0.35
N THR A 123 0.25 -19.64 -0.05
CA THR A 123 1.15 -19.49 1.11
C THR A 123 2.04 -18.26 0.94
N MET A 124 1.99 -17.35 1.91
CA MET A 124 2.78 -16.13 2.00
C MET A 124 3.36 -15.96 3.41
N ALA A 125 4.13 -14.91 3.64
CA ALA A 125 4.67 -14.53 4.96
C ALA A 125 5.56 -15.59 5.63
N THR A 126 6.14 -16.51 4.87
CA THR A 126 7.06 -17.54 5.40
C THR A 126 8.47 -17.01 5.69
N GLY A 127 8.81 -15.82 5.18
CA GLY A 127 10.12 -15.16 5.29
C GLY A 127 10.02 -13.71 5.77
N GLY A 128 11.20 -13.08 5.87
CA GLY A 128 11.31 -11.71 6.41
C GLY A 128 11.47 -11.69 7.93
N ARG A 129 12.01 -10.59 8.48
CA ARG A 129 12.23 -10.41 9.93
C ARG A 129 11.00 -9.79 10.61
N SER A 130 10.33 -8.88 9.93
CA SER A 130 9.12 -8.21 10.39
C SER A 130 7.85 -8.96 9.96
N PRO A 131 6.70 -8.67 10.54
CA PRO A 131 5.42 -9.16 10.04
C PRO A 131 5.25 -8.85 8.55
N GLN A 132 4.53 -9.70 7.87
CA GLN A 132 4.22 -9.53 6.44
C GLN A 132 2.72 -9.78 6.26
N ALA A 133 2.03 -8.89 5.58
CA ALA A 133 0.62 -9.07 5.25
C ALA A 133 0.45 -9.61 3.82
N VAL A 134 -0.67 -10.25 3.54
CA VAL A 134 -1.03 -10.65 2.17
C VAL A 134 -1.20 -9.42 1.29
N LEU A 135 -1.95 -8.43 1.78
CA LEU A 135 -1.95 -7.06 1.24
C LEU A 135 -1.28 -6.14 2.26
N GLN A 136 -0.15 -5.56 1.88
CA GLN A 136 0.64 -4.68 2.73
C GLN A 136 0.73 -3.30 2.09
N ILE A 137 0.15 -2.30 2.74
CA ILE A 137 0.15 -0.91 2.29
C ILE A 137 0.93 -0.10 3.31
N ASP A 138 2.19 0.20 3.01
CA ASP A 138 3.12 0.79 3.96
C ASP A 138 4.01 1.88 3.32
N PRO A 139 3.44 3.06 3.03
CA PRO A 139 4.23 4.19 2.53
C PRO A 139 5.29 4.61 3.54
N VAL A 140 6.46 5.04 3.05
CA VAL A 140 7.59 5.50 3.87
C VAL A 140 7.39 6.96 4.28
N ILE A 141 6.33 7.22 5.02
CA ILE A 141 5.98 8.56 5.53
C ILE A 141 6.49 8.76 6.96
N SER A 142 6.79 10.00 7.34
CA SER A 142 7.21 10.34 8.71
C SER A 142 6.13 10.00 9.74
N HIS A 143 6.53 9.92 11.00
CA HIS A 143 5.59 9.69 12.10
C HIS A 143 4.55 10.81 12.18
N ASP A 144 4.96 12.05 11.98
CA ASP A 144 4.06 13.21 12.05
C ASP A 144 3.08 13.24 10.88
N ALA A 145 3.49 12.82 9.69
CA ALA A 145 2.62 12.69 8.52
C ALA A 145 1.57 11.55 8.65
N ARG A 146 1.76 10.64 9.60
CA ARG A 146 0.80 9.56 9.87
C ARG A 146 -0.44 10.05 10.58
N SER A 147 -0.33 11.05 11.45
CA SER A 147 -1.35 11.44 12.43
C SER A 147 -2.16 12.68 12.05
N GLY A 148 -1.99 13.25 10.89
CA GLY A 148 -2.74 14.45 10.51
C GLY A 148 -2.80 14.70 9.02
N GLY A 149 -3.95 15.07 8.52
CA GLY A 149 -4.09 15.53 7.14
C GLY A 149 -4.73 14.53 6.17
N THR A 150 -4.48 14.72 4.90
CA THR A 150 -5.01 13.87 3.83
C THR A 150 -4.21 12.58 3.75
N PRO A 151 -4.85 11.40 3.73
CA PRO A 151 -4.17 10.14 3.55
C PRO A 151 -3.27 10.11 2.32
N TYR A 152 -2.16 9.36 2.41
CA TYR A 152 -1.15 9.32 1.35
C TYR A 152 -1.64 8.60 0.10
N HIS A 153 -2.18 7.39 0.24
CA HIS A 153 -2.74 6.63 -0.88
C HIS A 153 -4.23 6.98 -1.11
N GLY A 154 -4.68 6.83 -2.34
CA GLY A 154 -6.06 7.04 -2.74
C GLY A 154 -6.97 5.86 -2.43
N CYS A 155 -7.76 5.43 -3.41
CA CYS A 155 -8.69 4.33 -3.27
C CYS A 155 -8.02 2.98 -3.52
N ILE A 156 -8.16 2.04 -2.57
CA ILE A 156 -7.65 0.67 -2.69
C ILE A 156 -8.78 -0.31 -2.40
N ARG A 157 -9.04 -1.21 -3.35
CA ARG A 157 -10.08 -2.23 -3.26
C ARG A 157 -9.48 -3.64 -3.32
N PHE A 158 -9.81 -4.45 -2.33
CA PHE A 158 -9.44 -5.85 -2.23
C PHE A 158 -10.71 -6.68 -2.19
N GLU A 159 -11.10 -7.28 -3.32
CA GLU A 159 -12.46 -7.78 -3.52
C GLU A 159 -12.52 -9.17 -4.15
N GLY A 160 -13.36 -10.05 -3.62
CA GLY A 160 -13.62 -11.36 -4.21
C GLY A 160 -12.42 -12.30 -4.27
N ASN A 161 -11.39 -12.07 -3.45
CA ASN A 161 -10.20 -12.90 -3.45
C ASN A 161 -10.37 -14.13 -2.55
N LEU A 162 -9.72 -15.23 -2.91
CA LEU A 162 -9.46 -16.36 -2.02
C LEU A 162 -8.10 -16.21 -1.38
N VAL A 163 -8.04 -16.13 -0.07
CA VAL A 163 -6.80 -15.97 0.69
C VAL A 163 -6.58 -17.20 1.58
N GLU A 164 -5.56 -17.98 1.27
CA GLU A 164 -5.14 -19.17 2.03
C GLU A 164 -3.83 -18.86 2.76
N SER A 165 -3.92 -18.42 4.00
CA SER A 165 -2.75 -18.02 4.80
C SER A 165 -2.68 -18.82 6.10
N PHE A 166 -1.53 -18.79 6.77
CA PHE A 166 -1.31 -19.42 8.07
C PHE A 166 -1.00 -18.39 9.17
N ASP A 167 -0.48 -17.21 8.80
CA ASP A 167 -0.14 -16.15 9.75
C ASP A 167 -1.31 -15.19 9.94
N ASN A 168 -1.31 -14.47 11.06
CA ASN A 168 -2.48 -13.72 11.45
C ASN A 168 -2.72 -12.49 10.59
N GLN A 169 -1.71 -11.72 10.26
CA GLN A 169 -1.91 -10.47 9.54
C GLN A 169 -2.18 -10.71 8.05
N LEU A 170 -3.41 -10.48 7.62
CA LEU A 170 -3.82 -10.60 6.22
C LEU A 170 -3.74 -9.27 5.49
N ILE A 171 -4.16 -8.19 6.15
CA ILE A 171 -4.17 -6.86 5.58
C ILE A 171 -3.56 -5.89 6.58
N TYR A 172 -2.54 -5.18 6.13
CA TYR A 172 -1.99 -4.02 6.80
C TYR A 172 -2.15 -2.80 5.89
N ALA A 173 -2.71 -1.73 6.41
CA ALA A 173 -2.94 -0.51 5.63
C ALA A 173 -2.61 0.74 6.44
N LEU A 174 -1.64 1.51 5.96
CA LEU A 174 -1.26 2.79 6.52
C LEU A 174 -1.62 3.91 5.56
N SER A 175 -2.34 4.91 6.04
CA SER A 175 -2.61 6.18 5.35
C SER A 175 -3.29 6.01 3.98
N VAL A 176 -4.47 5.39 3.99
CA VAL A 176 -5.30 5.15 2.81
C VAL A 176 -6.58 5.98 2.88
N ASP A 177 -6.92 6.68 1.81
CA ASP A 177 -8.12 7.52 1.73
C ASP A 177 -9.42 6.69 1.74
N SER A 178 -9.48 5.64 0.93
CA SER A 178 -10.61 4.73 0.88
C SER A 178 -10.12 3.28 0.73
N LEU A 179 -10.28 2.49 1.79
CA LEU A 179 -9.94 1.07 1.80
C LEU A 179 -11.21 0.23 1.79
N VAL A 180 -11.41 -0.57 0.75
CA VAL A 180 -12.55 -1.47 0.63
C VAL A 180 -12.08 -2.92 0.60
N ILE A 181 -12.53 -3.72 1.58
CA ILE A 181 -12.24 -5.15 1.71
C ILE A 181 -13.58 -5.87 1.64
N SER A 182 -13.90 -6.47 0.50
CA SER A 182 -15.23 -7.03 0.32
C SER A 182 -15.28 -8.34 -0.46
N ARG A 183 -16.23 -9.20 -0.09
CA ARG A 183 -16.49 -10.48 -0.79
C ARG A 183 -15.27 -11.41 -0.88
N ASN A 184 -14.31 -11.26 0.01
CA ASN A 184 -13.18 -12.17 0.09
C ASN A 184 -13.52 -13.39 0.93
N ARG A 185 -12.86 -14.49 0.63
CA ARG A 185 -12.86 -15.70 1.46
C ARG A 185 -11.50 -15.90 2.09
N PHE A 186 -11.46 -15.95 3.42
CA PHE A 186 -10.24 -16.15 4.21
C PHE A 186 -10.22 -17.56 4.80
N VAL A 187 -9.13 -18.28 4.56
CA VAL A 187 -8.98 -19.66 4.98
C VAL A 187 -7.65 -19.84 5.73
N ASP A 188 -7.72 -20.33 6.95
CA ASP A 188 -6.52 -20.76 7.68
C ASP A 188 -5.97 -22.06 7.07
N SER A 189 -4.85 -21.94 6.38
CA SER A 189 -4.21 -23.09 5.72
C SER A 189 -3.62 -24.10 6.69
N ARG A 190 -3.39 -23.72 7.94
CA ARG A 190 -2.72 -24.52 8.98
C ARG A 190 -1.40 -25.16 8.53
N ARG A 191 -0.78 -24.58 7.51
CA ARG A 191 0.43 -25.16 6.91
C ARG A 191 1.67 -24.98 7.78
N PHE A 192 1.71 -23.90 8.54
CA PHE A 192 2.77 -23.57 9.48
C PHE A 192 2.17 -22.92 10.72
N GLU A 193 2.93 -22.93 11.83
CA GLU A 193 2.57 -22.15 13.01
C GLU A 193 2.64 -20.65 12.70
N PRO A 194 1.72 -19.84 13.22
CA PRO A 194 1.76 -18.39 13.06
C PRO A 194 3.06 -17.80 13.62
N ARG A 195 3.72 -16.99 12.83
CA ARG A 195 4.92 -16.27 13.25
C ARG A 195 4.59 -15.06 14.13
N PHE A 196 3.46 -14.46 13.89
CA PHE A 196 3.00 -13.23 14.53
C PHE A 196 1.55 -13.37 15.03
N ALA A 197 1.33 -14.37 15.87
CA ALA A 197 0.00 -14.76 16.35
C ALA A 197 -0.78 -13.65 17.08
N GLY A 198 -0.10 -12.64 17.63
CA GLY A 198 -0.72 -11.54 18.37
C GLY A 198 -1.23 -10.40 17.49
N LEU A 199 -1.01 -10.43 16.17
CA LEU A 199 -1.45 -9.36 15.29
C LEU A 199 -2.91 -9.54 14.84
N SER A 200 -3.58 -8.42 14.58
CA SER A 200 -4.91 -8.39 13.99
C SER A 200 -4.89 -8.88 12.53
N VAL A 201 -5.98 -9.51 12.10
CA VAL A 201 -6.11 -9.98 10.71
C VAL A 201 -6.22 -8.84 9.73
N ILE A 202 -6.85 -7.75 10.14
CA ILE A 202 -6.88 -6.47 9.43
C ILE A 202 -6.38 -5.42 10.41
N ASP A 203 -5.35 -4.69 10.01
CA ASP A 203 -4.79 -3.56 10.76
C ASP A 203 -4.75 -2.35 9.83
N ALA A 204 -5.64 -1.39 10.07
CA ALA A 204 -5.72 -0.15 9.31
C ALA A 204 -5.41 1.03 10.22
N GLN A 205 -4.49 1.89 9.78
CA GLN A 205 -3.97 3.00 10.57
C GLN A 205 -3.99 4.29 9.75
N HIS A 206 -4.49 5.37 10.36
CA HIS A 206 -4.56 6.70 9.74
C HIS A 206 -5.27 6.68 8.36
N CYS A 207 -6.31 5.84 8.23
CA CYS A 207 -7.14 5.75 7.04
C CYS A 207 -8.38 6.63 7.20
N ARG A 208 -8.85 7.25 6.11
CA ARG A 208 -10.05 8.07 6.19
C ARG A 208 -11.33 7.25 6.18
N SER A 209 -11.48 6.32 5.24
CA SER A 209 -12.65 5.46 5.14
C SER A 209 -12.25 3.99 4.98
N VAL A 210 -12.71 3.15 5.90
CA VAL A 210 -12.44 1.70 5.89
C VAL A 210 -13.75 0.95 5.82
N THR A 211 -13.95 0.19 4.74
CA THR A 211 -15.13 -0.66 4.56
C THR A 211 -14.72 -2.12 4.53
N VAL A 212 -15.23 -2.92 5.47
CA VAL A 212 -15.05 -4.38 5.52
C VAL A 212 -16.43 -5.02 5.47
N ARG A 213 -16.80 -5.64 4.34
CA ARG A 213 -18.17 -6.16 4.19
C ARG A 213 -18.24 -7.44 3.37
N ASN A 214 -19.22 -8.26 3.72
CA ASN A 214 -19.56 -9.49 2.98
C ASN A 214 -18.35 -10.41 2.76
N ASN A 215 -17.40 -10.44 3.71
CA ASN A 215 -16.28 -11.37 3.67
C ASN A 215 -16.64 -12.65 4.41
N ASP A 216 -16.13 -13.77 3.93
CA ASP A 216 -16.27 -15.08 4.56
C ASP A 216 -15.03 -15.37 5.43
N PHE A 217 -15.20 -15.34 6.75
CA PHE A 217 -14.21 -15.71 7.75
C PHE A 217 -14.45 -17.10 8.37
N SER A 218 -15.47 -17.85 7.91
CA SER A 218 -15.85 -19.15 8.49
C SER A 218 -14.69 -20.17 8.50
N GLY A 219 -13.79 -20.06 7.53
CA GLY A 219 -12.58 -20.87 7.43
C GLY A 219 -11.36 -20.29 8.15
N TRP A 220 -11.49 -19.17 8.85
CA TRP A 220 -10.40 -18.48 9.52
C TRP A 220 -10.33 -18.84 11.02
N LYS A 221 -9.31 -18.34 11.70
CA LYS A 221 -9.04 -18.61 13.12
C LYS A 221 -10.08 -17.95 14.02
N GLU A 222 -10.54 -18.69 15.01
CA GLU A 222 -11.37 -18.13 16.08
C GLU A 222 -10.63 -17.01 16.84
N ASN A 223 -11.39 -16.09 17.44
CA ASN A 223 -10.90 -14.96 18.22
C ASN A 223 -9.97 -13.98 17.47
N SER A 224 -10.01 -14.00 16.16
CA SER A 224 -9.32 -13.00 15.34
C SER A 224 -9.86 -11.60 15.56
N THR A 225 -9.02 -10.60 15.34
CA THR A 225 -9.37 -9.19 15.59
C THR A 225 -9.14 -8.31 14.37
N ILE A 226 -9.90 -7.21 14.30
CA ILE A 226 -9.68 -6.09 13.38
C ILE A 226 -9.23 -4.90 14.22
N SER A 227 -8.11 -4.29 13.86
CA SER A 227 -7.57 -3.07 14.48
C SER A 227 -7.78 -1.88 13.56
N LEU A 228 -8.40 -0.83 14.09
CA LEU A 228 -8.57 0.46 13.41
C LEU A 228 -7.98 1.55 14.29
N VAL A 229 -6.92 2.20 13.84
CA VAL A 229 -6.22 3.26 14.58
C VAL A 229 -6.32 4.56 13.81
N ASP A 230 -6.86 5.60 14.44
CA ASP A 230 -7.04 6.93 13.84
C ASP A 230 -7.72 6.86 12.44
N CYS A 231 -8.73 6.00 12.31
CA CYS A 231 -9.55 5.91 11.12
C CYS A 231 -10.83 6.73 11.33
N SER A 232 -11.07 7.73 10.46
CA SER A 232 -12.17 8.69 10.68
C SER A 232 -13.56 8.12 10.39
N GLU A 233 -13.66 7.19 9.43
CA GLU A 233 -14.91 6.54 9.06
C GLU A 233 -14.69 5.04 8.87
N HIS A 234 -15.62 4.23 9.35
CA HIS A 234 -15.57 2.80 9.08
C HIS A 234 -16.96 2.17 8.98
N CYS A 235 -17.05 1.12 8.18
CA CYS A 235 -18.22 0.28 8.02
C CYS A 235 -17.80 -1.19 8.07
N LEU A 236 -18.24 -1.92 9.11
CA LEU A 236 -17.95 -3.34 9.30
C LEU A 236 -19.27 -4.12 9.24
N GLU A 237 -19.45 -4.94 8.19
CA GLU A 237 -20.70 -5.67 7.94
C GLU A 237 -20.42 -7.11 7.51
N GLY A 238 -21.11 -8.06 8.11
CA GLY A 238 -21.04 -9.47 7.75
C GLY A 238 -21.26 -10.39 8.93
N GLU A 239 -21.52 -11.66 8.62
CA GLU A 239 -21.57 -12.74 9.60
C GLU A 239 -20.15 -13.19 9.95
N GLU A 240 -19.96 -13.69 11.18
CA GLU A 240 -18.67 -14.22 11.66
C GLU A 240 -17.48 -13.26 11.53
N MET A 241 -17.74 -11.97 11.59
CA MET A 241 -16.69 -10.94 11.54
C MET A 241 -15.75 -11.05 12.74
N PRO A 242 -14.42 -10.90 12.51
CA PRO A 242 -13.46 -10.72 13.60
C PRO A 242 -13.83 -9.53 14.48
N ARG A 243 -13.58 -9.66 15.78
CA ARG A 243 -13.92 -8.60 16.74
C ARG A 243 -13.05 -7.36 16.51
N MET A 244 -13.68 -6.18 16.43
CA MET A 244 -12.95 -4.93 16.43
C MET A 244 -12.29 -4.70 17.81
N VAL A 245 -11.04 -4.27 17.79
CA VAL A 245 -10.26 -3.91 18.97
C VAL A 245 -9.59 -2.55 18.76
N GLU A 246 -9.51 -1.79 19.85
CA GLU A 246 -8.62 -0.64 19.92
C GLU A 246 -7.21 -1.17 20.23
N ASN A 247 -6.24 -0.82 19.37
CA ASN A 247 -4.86 -1.21 19.58
C ASN A 247 -4.04 0.01 20.01
N PRO A 248 -3.73 0.15 21.32
CA PRO A 248 -2.99 1.30 21.82
C PRO A 248 -1.52 1.31 21.39
N ASN A 249 -0.99 0.18 20.89
CA ASN A 249 0.37 0.03 20.41
C ASN A 249 0.37 -0.64 19.03
N PRO A 250 -0.09 0.07 17.99
CA PRO A 250 -0.11 -0.49 16.64
C PRO A 250 1.32 -0.78 16.17
N TYR A 251 1.48 -1.86 15.42
CA TYR A 251 2.75 -2.17 14.79
C TYR A 251 2.95 -1.25 13.58
N PHE A 252 4.08 -0.57 13.53
CA PHE A 252 4.50 0.19 12.36
C PHE A 252 5.63 -0.55 11.66
N TYR A 253 5.48 -0.73 10.36
CA TYR A 253 6.56 -1.29 9.55
C TYR A 253 7.69 -0.25 9.46
N GLU A 254 8.85 -0.61 9.99
CA GLU A 254 10.09 0.13 9.80
C GLU A 254 10.76 -0.36 8.51
N ASN A 255 11.10 0.57 7.62
CA ASN A 255 11.76 0.28 6.35
C ASN A 255 13.28 0.31 6.48
#